data_b0f7f910c6d021864fee78366ce0aea6
#
_entry.id   b0f7f910c6d021864fee78366ce0aea6
#
_cell.length_a   1.000
_cell.length_b   1.000
_cell.length_c   1.000
_cell.angle_alpha   90.00
_cell.angle_beta   90.00
_cell.angle_gamma   90.00
#
_symmetry.space_group_name_H-M   'P 1'
#
loop_
_entity.id
_entity.type
_entity.pdbx_description
1 polymer ?
#
loop_
_entity_poly.entity_id
_entity_poly.type
_entity_poly.pdbx_seq_one_letter_code
_entity_poly.pdbx_strand_id
1 'polypeptide(L)'
;MLIFYTTYQVDMDDARNFVIWLTECYIPEVEKNGKLMNPRLVRILTHQDLDSECFSLQWEVEDSTVLHRWHTEQGMGLNEEMMKVFKDKVVGFPTLMEVIQ
;
A
#
# COMPACT_ATOMS: atom_id res chain seq x y z
N MET A 1 -14.61 1.20 12.55
CA MET A 1 -13.25 0.82 12.11
C MET A 1 -13.26 0.47 10.63
N LEU A 2 -12.41 1.11 9.89
CA LEU A 2 -12.27 0.86 8.46
C LEU A 2 -10.94 0.15 8.19
N ILE A 3 -10.90 -0.60 7.09
CA ILE A 3 -9.66 -1.18 6.57
C ILE A 3 -9.41 -0.52 5.21
N PHE A 4 -8.27 0.15 5.11
CA PHE A 4 -7.80 0.71 3.85
C PHE A 4 -6.70 -0.20 3.32
N TYR A 5 -6.88 -0.71 2.10
CA TYR A 5 -5.83 -1.50 1.50
C TYR A 5 -5.59 -1.11 0.06
N THR A 6 -4.36 -1.31 -0.37
CA THR A 6 -3.98 -1.10 -1.76
C THR A 6 -3.47 -2.42 -2.32
N THR A 7 -4.05 -2.83 -3.44
CA THR A 7 -3.55 -3.98 -4.19
C THR A 7 -2.54 -3.45 -5.20
N TYR A 8 -1.30 -3.96 -5.10
CA TYR A 8 -0.22 -3.59 -6.03
C TYR A 8 0.05 -4.73 -6.97
N GLN A 9 0.09 -4.42 -8.26
CA GLN A 9 0.60 -5.33 -9.28
C GLN A 9 1.99 -4.84 -9.67
N VAL A 10 2.98 -5.70 -9.57
CA VAL A 10 4.40 -5.33 -9.73
C VAL A 10 5.04 -6.25 -10.75
N ASP A 11 5.82 -5.69 -11.68
CA ASP A 11 6.60 -6.50 -12.60
C ASP A 11 7.49 -7.47 -11.82
N MET A 12 7.59 -8.71 -12.29
CA MET A 12 8.32 -9.76 -11.61
C MET A 12 9.75 -9.36 -11.25
N ASP A 13 10.44 -8.66 -12.13
CA ASP A 13 11.82 -8.24 -11.93
C ASP A 13 11.97 -7.22 -10.80
N ASP A 14 10.91 -6.49 -10.48
CA ASP A 14 10.92 -5.45 -9.45
C ASP A 14 10.23 -5.89 -8.15
N ALA A 15 9.59 -7.05 -8.13
CA ALA A 15 8.78 -7.48 -7.00
C ALA A 15 9.55 -7.53 -5.68
N ARG A 16 10.75 -8.10 -5.70
CA ARG A 16 11.59 -8.17 -4.50
C ARG A 16 11.98 -6.78 -3.99
N ASN A 17 12.43 -5.92 -4.88
CA ASN A 17 12.82 -4.56 -4.52
C ASN A 17 11.63 -3.75 -4.02
N PHE A 18 10.44 -3.98 -4.56
CA PHE A 18 9.23 -3.33 -4.13
C PHE A 18 8.88 -3.72 -2.69
N VAL A 19 8.94 -5.01 -2.36
CA VAL A 19 8.68 -5.48 -0.99
C VAL A 19 9.67 -4.86 -0.01
N ILE A 20 10.96 -4.82 -0.38
CA ILE A 20 12.00 -4.22 0.46
C ILE A 20 11.70 -2.72 0.68
N TRP A 21 11.36 -2.01 -0.38
CA TRP A 21 11.05 -0.59 -0.28
C TRP A 21 9.84 -0.33 0.61
N LEU A 22 8.78 -1.13 0.46
CA LEU A 22 7.59 -1.02 1.32
C LEU A 22 7.95 -1.25 2.78
N THR A 23 8.70 -2.32 3.07
CA THR A 23 8.98 -2.71 4.46
C THR A 23 10.00 -1.81 5.14
N GLU A 24 10.97 -1.28 4.40
CA GLU A 24 12.04 -0.47 4.98
C GLU A 24 11.77 1.04 4.92
N CYS A 25 10.99 1.51 3.97
CA CYS A 25 10.77 2.94 3.76
C CYS A 25 9.32 3.35 3.95
N TYR A 26 8.40 2.77 3.20
CA TYR A 26 7.01 3.20 3.15
C TYR A 26 6.27 2.94 4.46
N ILE A 27 6.26 1.68 4.89
CA ILE A 27 5.52 1.29 6.10
C ILE A 27 6.00 2.05 7.34
N PRO A 28 7.31 2.16 7.62
CA PRO A 28 7.78 2.93 8.77
C PRO A 28 7.37 4.40 8.74
N GLU A 29 7.39 5.03 7.57
CA GLU A 29 6.99 6.44 7.45
C GLU A 29 5.49 6.62 7.73
N VAL A 30 4.66 5.72 7.22
CA VAL A 30 3.22 5.76 7.50
C VAL A 30 2.94 5.50 8.98
N GLU A 31 3.63 4.56 9.57
CA GLU A 31 3.47 4.25 11.00
C GLU A 31 3.82 5.43 11.90
N LYS A 32 4.85 6.19 11.56
CA LYS A 32 5.23 7.39 12.31
C LYS A 32 4.13 8.44 12.34
N ASN A 33 3.38 8.57 11.26
CA ASN A 33 2.26 9.52 11.19
C ASN A 33 1.14 9.14 12.16
N GLY A 34 0.90 7.84 12.35
CA GLY A 34 -0.06 7.31 13.31
C GLY A 34 -1.52 7.33 12.87
N LYS A 35 -1.87 7.93 11.75
CA LYS A 35 -3.25 7.96 11.25
C LYS A 35 -3.68 6.61 10.68
N LEU A 36 -2.78 5.89 10.04
CA LEU A 36 -2.99 4.52 9.60
C LEU A 36 -2.25 3.59 10.56
N MET A 37 -2.88 2.50 10.97
CA MET A 37 -2.39 1.63 12.02
C MET A 37 -2.40 0.16 11.59
N ASN A 38 -1.63 -0.65 12.31
CA ASN A 38 -1.63 -2.10 12.19
C ASN A 38 -1.44 -2.59 10.74
N PRO A 39 -0.31 -2.25 10.12
CA PRO A 39 -0.05 -2.64 8.74
C PRO A 39 0.08 -4.14 8.58
N ARG A 40 -0.42 -4.63 7.44
CA ARG A 40 -0.23 -6.03 7.04
C ARG A 40 0.06 -6.05 5.55
N LEU A 41 1.21 -6.60 5.19
CA LEU A 41 1.60 -6.79 3.80
C LEU A 41 1.47 -8.28 3.48
N VAL A 42 0.69 -8.61 2.46
CA VAL A 42 0.46 -10.00 2.05
C VAL A 42 0.70 -10.16 0.56
N ARG A 43 1.10 -11.38 0.16
CA ARG A 43 1.19 -11.76 -1.24
C ARG A 43 -0.12 -12.41 -1.66
N ILE A 44 -0.63 -12.03 -2.83
CA ILE A 44 -1.84 -12.65 -3.38
C ILE A 44 -1.42 -13.88 -4.18
N LEU A 45 -1.77 -15.04 -3.67
CA LEU A 45 -1.32 -16.32 -4.24
C LEU A 45 -2.14 -16.78 -5.45
N THR A 46 -3.35 -16.24 -5.62
CA THR A 46 -4.23 -16.61 -6.72
C THR A 46 -3.99 -15.82 -8.00
N HIS A 47 -3.04 -14.88 -7.96
CA HIS A 47 -2.62 -14.13 -9.15
C HIS A 47 -1.87 -15.08 -10.10
N GLN A 48 -2.28 -15.13 -11.36
CA GLN A 48 -1.79 -16.13 -12.31
C GLN A 48 -0.96 -15.55 -13.45
N ASP A 49 -0.66 -14.27 -13.44
CA ASP A 49 0.23 -13.66 -14.43
C ASP A 49 1.66 -14.05 -14.12
N LEU A 50 2.36 -14.60 -15.10
CA LEU A 50 3.75 -15.05 -14.94
C LEU A 50 4.76 -13.89 -14.96
N ASP A 51 4.36 -12.73 -15.45
CA ASP A 51 5.24 -11.58 -15.59
C ASP A 51 5.14 -10.58 -14.44
N SER A 52 4.24 -10.83 -13.48
CA SER A 52 4.02 -9.93 -12.35
C SER A 52 3.65 -10.68 -11.09
N GLU A 53 3.80 -10.01 -9.96
CA GLU A 53 3.29 -10.46 -8.66
C GLU A 53 2.34 -9.41 -8.11
N CYS A 54 1.39 -9.86 -7.31
CA CYS A 54 0.44 -8.97 -6.63
C CYS A 54 0.58 -9.05 -5.13
N PHE A 55 0.50 -7.88 -4.50
CA PHE A 55 0.56 -7.75 -3.04
C PHE A 55 -0.60 -6.89 -2.57
N SER A 56 -1.02 -7.08 -1.33
CA SER A 56 -1.97 -6.19 -0.67
C SER A 56 -1.33 -5.63 0.59
N LEU A 57 -1.32 -4.31 0.70
CA LEU A 57 -0.89 -3.63 1.92
C LEU A 57 -2.13 -3.08 2.60
N GLN A 58 -2.40 -3.55 3.80
CA GLN A 58 -3.62 -3.26 4.54
C GLN A 58 -3.31 -2.41 5.77
N TRP A 59 -4.19 -1.46 6.06
CA TRP A 59 -4.12 -0.58 7.22
C TRP A 59 -5.48 -0.50 7.89
N GLU A 60 -5.47 -0.33 9.21
CA GLU A 60 -6.67 0.08 9.93
C GLU A 60 -6.70 1.58 10.05
N VAL A 61 -7.85 2.18 9.88
CA VAL A 61 -8.06 3.61 9.99
C VAL A 61 -9.39 3.88 10.69
N GLU A 62 -9.42 4.92 11.51
CA GLU A 62 -10.59 5.23 12.34
C GLU A 62 -11.83 5.51 11.49
N ASP A 63 -11.69 6.41 10.51
CA ASP A 63 -12.77 6.78 9.61
C ASP A 63 -12.23 7.40 8.32
N SER A 64 -13.14 7.71 7.40
CA SER A 64 -12.76 8.24 6.08
C SER A 64 -12.16 9.65 6.16
N THR A 65 -12.52 10.44 7.17
CA THR A 65 -11.96 11.78 7.36
C THR A 65 -10.48 11.70 7.72
N VAL A 66 -10.13 10.78 8.62
CA VAL A 66 -8.74 10.54 8.99
C VAL A 66 -7.94 10.03 7.79
N LEU A 67 -8.51 9.12 7.01
CA LEU A 67 -7.88 8.63 5.80
C LEU A 67 -7.61 9.76 4.80
N HIS A 68 -8.58 10.63 4.59
CA HIS A 68 -8.43 11.78 3.69
C HIS A 68 -7.32 12.71 4.15
N ARG A 69 -7.24 12.98 5.45
CA ARG A 69 -6.16 13.80 6.02
C ARG A 69 -4.80 13.16 5.78
N TRP A 70 -4.69 11.86 6.05
CA TRP A 70 -3.46 11.15 5.80
C TRP A 70 -3.04 11.25 4.34
N HIS A 71 -3.98 11.05 3.43
CA HIS A 71 -3.72 11.11 1.99
C HIS A 71 -3.17 12.48 1.59
N THR A 72 -3.77 13.54 2.09
CA THR A 72 -3.34 14.92 1.80
C THR A 72 -1.98 15.24 2.43
N GLU A 73 -1.76 14.81 3.68
CA GLU A 73 -0.54 15.14 4.41
C GLU A 73 0.67 14.31 3.98
N GLN A 74 0.46 13.05 3.65
CA GLN A 74 1.55 12.11 3.44
C GLN A 74 1.38 11.21 2.21
N GLY A 75 0.17 10.70 2.00
CA GLY A 75 -0.08 9.66 1.00
C GLY A 75 0.29 10.08 -0.42
N MET A 76 -0.05 11.30 -0.81
CA MET A 76 0.27 11.82 -2.14
C MET A 76 1.77 11.88 -2.38
N GLY A 77 2.52 12.38 -1.40
CA GLY A 77 3.98 12.47 -1.48
C GLY A 77 4.65 11.10 -1.55
N LEU A 78 4.17 10.15 -0.77
CA LEU A 78 4.69 8.78 -0.79
C LEU A 78 4.39 8.10 -2.12
N ASN A 79 3.22 8.34 -2.69
CA ASN A 79 2.88 7.81 -4.01
C ASN A 79 3.80 8.38 -5.10
N GLU A 80 4.11 9.66 -5.03
CA GLU A 80 5.06 10.29 -5.95
C GLU A 80 6.46 9.67 -5.83
N GLU A 81 6.90 9.39 -4.61
CA GLU A 81 8.19 8.72 -4.38
C GLU A 81 8.19 7.31 -4.98
N MET A 82 7.09 6.57 -4.80
CA MET A 82 6.94 5.24 -5.39
C MET A 82 7.06 5.30 -6.92
N MET A 83 6.41 6.27 -7.55
CA MET A 83 6.45 6.46 -8.99
C MET A 83 7.85 6.84 -9.47
N LYS A 84 8.61 7.60 -8.68
CA LYS A 84 9.99 7.94 -9.03
C LYS A 84 10.90 6.72 -9.00
N VAL A 85 10.70 5.82 -8.03
CA VAL A 85 11.56 4.64 -7.87
C VAL A 85 11.19 3.54 -8.86
N PHE A 86 9.91 3.25 -9.00
CA PHE A 86 9.44 2.09 -9.77
C PHE A 86 8.81 2.45 -11.11
N LYS A 87 8.53 3.73 -11.36
CA LYS A 87 7.96 4.23 -12.61
C LYS A 87 6.65 3.50 -12.95
N ASP A 88 6.54 2.94 -14.14
CA ASP A 88 5.36 2.21 -14.59
C ASP A 88 5.38 0.71 -14.24
N LYS A 89 6.36 0.28 -13.45
CA LYS A 89 6.50 -1.13 -13.05
C LYS A 89 5.54 -1.55 -11.94
N VAL A 90 4.92 -0.59 -11.28
CA VAL A 90 3.99 -0.82 -10.17
C VAL A 90 2.68 -0.09 -10.46
N VAL A 91 1.58 -0.80 -10.31
CA VAL A 91 0.22 -0.24 -10.41
C VAL A 91 -0.50 -0.54 -9.11
N GLY A 92 -1.13 0.47 -8.51
CA GLY A 92 -1.84 0.33 -7.25
C GLY A 92 -3.34 0.59 -7.39
N PHE A 93 -4.15 -0.20 -6.70
CA PHE A 93 -5.61 -0.09 -6.68
C PHE A 93 -6.08 0.02 -5.23
N PRO A 94 -6.44 1.22 -4.76
CA PRO A 94 -6.90 1.40 -3.37
C PRO A 94 -8.34 0.94 -3.20
N THR A 95 -8.62 0.38 -2.02
CA THR A 95 -9.97 -0.05 -1.64
C THR A 95 -10.19 0.27 -0.17
N LEU A 96 -11.38 0.76 0.16
CA LEU A 96 -11.77 1.05 1.53
C LEU A 96 -12.91 0.12 1.92
N MET A 97 -12.74 -0.57 3.07
CA MET A 97 -13.73 -1.52 3.58
C MET A 97 -14.15 -1.14 4.99
N GLU A 98 -15.40 -1.38 5.30
CA GLU A 98 -15.92 -1.19 6.65
C GLU A 98 -15.98 -2.53 7.38
N VAL A 99 -15.46 -2.55 8.62
CA VAL A 99 -15.58 -3.73 9.47
C VAL A 99 -16.99 -3.76 10.05
N ILE A 100 -17.74 -4.78 9.69
CA ILE A 100 -19.13 -4.94 10.16
C ILE A 100 -19.20 -5.79 11.44
N GLN A 101 -18.27 -6.73 11.58
CA GLN A 101 -18.30 -7.63 12.70
C GLN A 101 -16.92 -7.97 13.23
#